data_4fb2707ad7376a4462291fefd4321163
#
_entry.id   4fb2707ad7376a4462291fefd4321163
#
_cell.length_a   1.000
_cell.length_b   1.000
_cell.length_c   1.000
_cell.angle_alpha   90.00
_cell.angle_beta   90.00
_cell.angle_gamma   90.00
#
_symmetry.space_group_name_H-M   'P 1'
#
loop_
_entity.id
_entity.type
_entity.pdbx_description
1 polymer ?
#
loop_
_entity_poly.entity_id
_entity_poly.type
_entity_poly.pdbx_seq_one_letter_code
_entity_poly.pdbx_strand_id
1 'polypeptide(L)'
;MGSAAATDEMGVFALERLLEGPGTWHGLSRELALRWPEAPVGEIIMALTTAARTIESHFLRGGPAHDGAVHGYRLAALVGLDLYALQVVGVTAPLGRDLTAWWDVAEAPATP
;
A
#
# COMPACT_ATOMS: atom_id res chain seq x y z
N MET A 1 16.50 -9.81 -9.23
CA MET A 1 15.97 -9.20 -10.41
C MET A 1 14.48 -9.27 -10.62
N GLY A 2 13.74 -10.06 -9.89
CA GLY A 2 12.28 -10.05 -9.95
C GLY A 2 11.64 -8.80 -9.38
N SER A 3 12.37 -8.00 -8.58
CA SER A 3 11.75 -6.88 -7.87
C SER A 3 11.24 -5.77 -8.79
N ALA A 4 11.91 -5.46 -9.90
CA ALA A 4 11.47 -4.43 -10.82
C ALA A 4 10.14 -4.81 -11.48
N ALA A 5 10.01 -6.07 -11.94
CA ALA A 5 8.78 -6.55 -12.55
C ALA A 5 7.65 -6.63 -11.52
N ALA A 6 7.96 -7.11 -10.30
CA ALA A 6 6.98 -7.18 -9.22
C ALA A 6 6.49 -5.78 -8.83
N THR A 7 7.39 -4.80 -8.78
CA THR A 7 7.04 -3.41 -8.47
C THR A 7 6.10 -2.84 -9.52
N ASP A 8 6.36 -3.12 -10.80
CA ASP A 8 5.50 -2.69 -11.90
C ASP A 8 4.11 -3.33 -11.79
N GLU A 9 4.05 -4.63 -11.50
CA GLU A 9 2.79 -5.34 -11.32
C GLU A 9 1.99 -4.79 -10.14
N MET A 10 2.65 -4.52 -9.03
CA MET A 10 2.03 -3.90 -7.86
C MET A 10 1.46 -2.52 -8.20
N GLY A 11 2.21 -1.73 -8.96
CA GLY A 11 1.77 -0.40 -9.38
C GLY A 11 0.51 -0.46 -10.24
N VAL A 12 0.47 -1.37 -11.20
CA VAL A 12 -0.70 -1.57 -12.06
C VAL A 12 -1.90 -2.04 -11.23
N PHE A 13 -1.68 -2.99 -10.33
CA PHE A 13 -2.73 -3.49 -9.46
C PHE A 13 -3.30 -2.36 -8.59
N ALA A 14 -2.42 -1.58 -7.96
CA ALA A 14 -2.85 -0.46 -7.12
C ALA A 14 -3.61 0.59 -7.94
N LEU A 15 -3.14 0.89 -9.14
CA LEU A 15 -3.80 1.84 -10.03
C LEU A 15 -5.22 1.39 -10.38
N GLU A 16 -5.38 0.14 -10.77
CA GLU A 16 -6.69 -0.42 -11.10
C GLU A 16 -7.65 -0.32 -9.92
N ARG A 17 -7.17 -0.69 -8.72
CA ARG A 17 -8.00 -0.64 -7.51
C ARG A 17 -8.40 0.78 -7.16
N LEU A 18 -7.48 1.73 -7.24
CA LEU A 18 -7.80 3.13 -6.94
C LEU A 18 -8.80 3.71 -7.93
N LEU A 19 -8.74 3.29 -9.19
CA LEU A 19 -9.68 3.75 -10.22
C LEU A 19 -11.06 3.10 -10.11
N GLU A 20 -11.16 1.93 -9.49
CA GLU A 20 -12.45 1.27 -9.30
C GLU A 20 -13.37 2.05 -8.35
N GLY A 21 -12.80 2.81 -7.42
CA GLY A 21 -13.58 3.66 -6.54
C GLY A 21 -13.45 3.30 -5.07
N PRO A 22 -14.16 4.04 -4.19
CA PRO A 22 -13.97 3.94 -2.73
C PRO A 22 -14.16 2.54 -2.15
N GLY A 23 -14.98 1.71 -2.76
CA GLY A 23 -15.22 0.36 -2.27
C GLY A 23 -13.99 -0.53 -2.24
N THR A 24 -12.97 -0.22 -3.05
CA THR A 24 -11.75 -1.03 -3.12
C THR A 24 -10.60 -0.43 -2.31
N TRP A 25 -10.73 0.79 -1.81
CA TRP A 25 -9.62 1.50 -1.18
C TRP A 25 -9.30 0.98 0.22
N HIS A 26 -10.32 0.63 0.99
CA HIS A 26 -10.18 0.30 2.40
C HIS A 26 -9.17 -0.80 2.70
N GLY A 27 -9.18 -1.86 1.91
CA GLY A 27 -8.29 -3.00 2.12
C GLY A 27 -7.10 -3.07 1.18
N LEU A 28 -6.84 -2.01 0.40
CA LEU A 28 -5.83 -2.09 -0.67
C LEU A 28 -4.41 -2.36 -0.15
N SER A 29 -4.00 -1.72 0.93
CA SER A 29 -2.67 -1.96 1.49
C SER A 29 -2.49 -3.42 1.92
N ARG A 30 -3.50 -3.97 2.58
CA ARG A 30 -3.49 -5.38 2.99
C ARG A 30 -3.50 -6.30 1.78
N GLU A 31 -4.28 -5.97 0.76
CA GLU A 31 -4.32 -6.73 -0.49
C GLU A 31 -2.94 -6.83 -1.13
N LEU A 32 -2.23 -5.70 -1.19
CA LEU A 32 -0.88 -5.66 -1.73
C LEU A 32 0.09 -6.51 -0.92
N ALA A 33 0.04 -6.39 0.40
CA ALA A 33 0.92 -7.15 1.28
C ALA A 33 0.65 -8.66 1.23
N LEU A 34 -0.62 -9.05 1.10
CA LEU A 34 -0.99 -10.46 0.98
C LEU A 34 -0.59 -11.05 -0.37
N ARG A 35 -0.73 -10.27 -1.43
CA ARG A 35 -0.42 -10.74 -2.77
C ARG A 35 1.09 -10.78 -3.03
N TRP A 36 1.83 -9.86 -2.43
CA TRP A 36 3.29 -9.81 -2.55
C TRP A 36 3.96 -9.87 -1.17
N PRO A 37 3.85 -11.01 -0.47
CA PRO A 37 4.36 -11.11 0.91
C PRO A 37 5.89 -10.99 1.01
N GLU A 38 6.59 -11.28 -0.07
CA GLU A 38 8.05 -11.19 -0.09
C GLU A 38 8.57 -9.83 -0.57
N ALA A 39 7.68 -8.92 -0.96
CA ALA A 39 8.10 -7.59 -1.40
C ALA A 39 8.52 -6.74 -0.20
N PRO A 40 9.64 -6.02 -0.30
CA PRO A 40 10.00 -5.03 0.71
C PRO A 40 8.87 -4.01 0.87
N VAL A 41 8.61 -3.59 2.10
CA VAL A 41 7.54 -2.63 2.38
C VAL A 41 7.72 -1.34 1.58
N GLY A 42 8.97 -0.90 1.38
CA GLY A 42 9.26 0.27 0.56
C GLY A 42 8.72 0.17 -0.86
N GLU A 43 8.71 -1.04 -1.44
CA GLU A 43 8.16 -1.24 -2.78
C GLU A 43 6.63 -1.14 -2.79
N ILE A 44 5.98 -1.56 -1.72
CA ILE A 44 4.52 -1.40 -1.56
C ILE A 44 4.19 0.09 -1.51
N ILE A 45 4.95 0.86 -0.74
CA ILE A 45 4.81 2.31 -0.65
C ILE A 45 4.99 2.94 -2.03
N MET A 46 6.02 2.52 -2.76
CA MET A 46 6.29 3.04 -4.10
C MET A 46 5.17 2.71 -5.08
N ALA A 47 4.59 1.52 -4.99
CA ALA A 47 3.47 1.12 -5.84
C ALA A 47 2.26 2.03 -5.62
N LEU A 48 1.91 2.27 -4.36
CA LEU A 48 0.79 3.16 -4.00
C LEU A 48 1.06 4.59 -4.45
N THR A 49 2.26 5.09 -4.20
CA THR A 49 2.64 6.46 -4.56
C THR A 49 2.65 6.65 -6.08
N THR A 50 3.20 5.68 -6.80
CA THR A 50 3.28 5.74 -8.27
C THR A 50 1.88 5.68 -8.88
N ALA A 51 1.01 4.82 -8.36
CA ALA A 51 -0.37 4.75 -8.82
C ALA A 51 -1.10 6.08 -8.59
N ALA A 52 -0.96 6.67 -7.40
CA ALA A 52 -1.57 7.95 -7.08
C ALA A 52 -1.05 9.06 -7.99
N ARG A 53 0.25 9.09 -8.23
CA ARG A 53 0.86 10.08 -9.12
C ARG A 53 0.38 9.92 -10.56
N THR A 54 0.21 8.69 -11.02
CA THR A 54 -0.31 8.42 -12.36
C THR A 54 -1.72 8.98 -12.52
N ILE A 55 -2.58 8.75 -11.52
CA ILE A 55 -3.93 9.30 -11.54
C ILE A 55 -3.89 10.83 -11.55
N GLU A 56 -3.10 11.41 -10.66
CA GLU A 56 -2.98 12.86 -10.55
C GLU A 56 -2.53 13.50 -11.86
N SER A 57 -1.65 12.83 -12.61
CA SER A 57 -1.09 13.34 -13.85
C SER A 57 -2.03 13.23 -15.04
N HIS A 58 -2.95 12.27 -15.02
CA HIS A 58 -3.79 11.93 -16.18
C HIS A 58 -5.26 12.27 -16.04
N PHE A 59 -5.70 12.72 -14.87
CA PHE A 59 -7.12 13.00 -14.61
C PHE A 59 -7.30 14.42 -14.10
N LEU A 60 -8.47 14.98 -14.36
CA LEU A 60 -8.80 16.34 -13.95
C LEU A 60 -8.90 16.45 -12.43
N ARG A 61 -8.39 17.55 -11.90
CA ARG A 61 -8.54 17.87 -10.47
C ARG A 61 -10.02 18.00 -10.10
N GLY A 62 -10.37 17.47 -8.94
CA GLY A 62 -11.72 17.55 -8.42
C GLY A 62 -12.67 16.53 -9.01
N GLY A 63 -12.23 15.70 -9.95
CA GLY A 63 -13.04 14.60 -10.46
C GLY A 63 -12.98 13.39 -9.56
N PRO A 64 -13.84 12.37 -9.80
CA PRO A 64 -13.85 11.15 -8.97
C PRO A 64 -12.51 10.42 -8.93
N ALA A 65 -11.77 10.41 -10.02
CA ALA A 65 -10.46 9.76 -10.06
C ALA A 65 -9.44 10.48 -9.17
N HIS A 66 -9.57 11.81 -9.03
CA HIS A 66 -8.67 12.57 -8.17
C HIS A 66 -8.74 12.11 -6.70
N ASP A 67 -9.91 11.75 -6.24
CA ASP A 67 -10.09 11.23 -4.88
C ASP A 67 -9.29 9.93 -4.68
N GLY A 68 -9.20 9.11 -5.73
CA GLY A 68 -8.36 7.92 -5.72
C GLY A 68 -6.89 8.25 -5.51
N ALA A 69 -6.40 9.30 -6.17
CA ALA A 69 -5.02 9.75 -5.99
C ALA A 69 -4.76 10.19 -4.55
N VAL A 70 -5.65 11.00 -3.99
CA VAL A 70 -5.53 11.46 -2.60
C VAL A 70 -5.50 10.26 -1.65
N HIS A 71 -6.38 9.30 -1.86
CA HIS A 71 -6.43 8.10 -1.01
C HIS A 71 -5.17 7.26 -1.15
N GLY A 72 -4.64 7.12 -2.37
CA GLY A 72 -3.39 6.39 -2.61
C GLY A 72 -2.21 6.98 -1.86
N TYR A 73 -2.06 8.30 -1.87
CA TYR A 73 -1.03 8.96 -1.09
C TYR A 73 -1.22 8.75 0.41
N ARG A 74 -2.47 8.80 0.88
CA ARG A 74 -2.78 8.56 2.29
C ARG A 74 -2.40 7.14 2.71
N LEU A 75 -2.73 6.14 1.89
CA LEU A 75 -2.36 4.75 2.17
C LEU A 75 -0.84 4.60 2.20
N ALA A 76 -0.13 5.22 1.27
CA ALA A 76 1.33 5.17 1.24
C ALA A 76 1.93 5.74 2.53
N ALA A 77 1.39 6.85 3.02
CA ALA A 77 1.84 7.47 4.26
C ALA A 77 1.57 6.56 5.47
N LEU A 78 0.39 5.94 5.52
CA LEU A 78 0.05 5.03 6.62
C LEU A 78 0.95 3.79 6.64
N VAL A 79 1.22 3.21 5.47
CA VAL A 79 2.16 2.09 5.37
C VAL A 79 3.56 2.53 5.80
N GLY A 80 3.94 3.76 5.47
CA GLY A 80 5.22 4.34 5.90
C GLY A 80 5.35 4.43 7.42
N LEU A 81 4.26 4.76 8.11
CA LEU A 81 4.25 4.76 9.58
C LEU A 81 4.44 3.36 10.13
N ASP A 82 3.79 2.36 9.53
CA ASP A 82 3.94 0.97 9.97
C ASP A 82 5.35 0.45 9.67
N LEU A 83 5.93 0.85 8.55
CA LEU A 83 7.33 0.53 8.25
C LEU A 83 8.26 1.06 9.36
N TYR A 84 8.07 2.31 9.73
CA TYR A 84 8.86 2.91 10.80
C TYR A 84 8.69 2.15 12.11
N ALA A 85 7.44 1.84 12.47
CA ALA A 85 7.15 1.09 13.70
C ALA A 85 7.84 -0.28 13.71
N LEU A 86 7.80 -1.00 12.60
CA LEU A 86 8.46 -2.29 12.47
C LEU A 86 9.97 -2.16 12.65
N GLN A 87 10.58 -1.13 12.08
CA GLN A 87 12.01 -0.90 12.24
C GLN A 87 12.38 -0.56 13.67
N VAL A 88 11.53 0.20 14.36
CA VAL A 88 11.75 0.54 15.77
C VAL A 88 11.74 -0.70 16.65
N VAL A 89 10.87 -1.68 16.37
CA VAL A 89 10.82 -2.92 17.14
C VAL A 89 11.82 -3.98 16.64
N GLY A 90 12.72 -3.63 15.73
CA GLY A 90 13.85 -4.46 15.36
C GLY A 90 13.75 -5.23 14.05
N VAL A 91 12.71 -5.02 13.26
CA VAL A 91 12.60 -5.64 11.93
C VAL A 91 13.37 -4.77 10.94
N THR A 92 14.59 -5.18 10.58
CA THR A 92 15.50 -4.32 9.81
C THR A 92 15.12 -4.14 8.35
N ALA A 93 14.51 -5.15 7.76
CA ALA A 93 14.11 -5.12 6.34
C ALA A 93 12.69 -5.68 6.20
N PRO A 94 11.67 -4.92 6.63
CA PRO A 94 10.29 -5.41 6.63
C PRO A 94 9.78 -5.75 5.24
N LEU A 95 9.07 -6.87 5.15
CA LEU A 95 8.42 -7.36 3.94
C LEU A 95 6.90 -7.28 4.08
N GLY A 96 6.19 -7.51 2.98
CA GLY A 96 4.73 -7.53 3.01
C GLY A 96 4.17 -8.44 4.10
N ARG A 97 4.75 -9.63 4.27
CA ARG A 97 4.32 -10.55 5.33
C ARG A 97 4.52 -9.99 6.74
N ASP A 98 5.51 -9.13 6.94
CA ASP A 98 5.72 -8.48 8.23
C ASP A 98 4.64 -7.44 8.52
N LEU A 99 4.16 -6.75 7.48
CA LEU A 99 3.04 -5.83 7.60
C LEU A 99 1.77 -6.56 8.01
N THR A 100 1.43 -7.65 7.32
CA THR A 100 0.21 -8.39 7.65
C THR A 100 0.26 -8.96 9.05
N ALA A 101 1.40 -9.49 9.47
CA ALA A 101 1.59 -9.97 10.84
C ALA A 101 1.43 -8.84 11.86
N TRP A 102 1.98 -7.67 11.56
CA TRP A 102 1.88 -6.47 12.41
C TRP A 102 0.43 -6.03 12.55
N TRP A 103 -0.30 -5.96 11.45
CA TRP A 103 -1.71 -5.56 11.47
C TRP A 103 -2.59 -6.58 12.18
N ASP A 104 -2.33 -7.87 12.00
CA ASP A 104 -3.10 -8.91 12.67
C ASP A 104 -2.97 -8.80 14.19
N VAL A 105 -1.80 -8.49 14.70
CA VAL A 105 -1.58 -8.26 16.13
C VAL A 105 -2.30 -6.99 16.57
N ALA A 106 -2.16 -5.91 15.81
CA ALA A 106 -2.77 -4.62 16.15
C ALA A 106 -4.29 -4.64 16.14
N GLU A 107 -4.87 -5.46 15.25
CA GLU A 107 -6.32 -5.58 15.10
C GLU A 107 -6.92 -6.70 15.97
N ALA A 108 -6.08 -7.51 16.60
CA ALA A 108 -6.56 -8.61 17.43
C ALA A 108 -7.41 -8.06 18.58
N PRO A 109 -8.57 -8.67 18.87
CA PRO A 109 -9.38 -8.22 19.99
C PRO A 109 -8.59 -8.38 21.29
N ALA A 110 -8.79 -7.43 22.20
CA ALA A 110 -8.15 -7.52 23.51
C ALA A 110 -8.62 -8.80 24.20
N THR A 111 -7.69 -9.66 24.57
CA THR A 111 -8.02 -10.86 25.32
C THR A 111 -8.16 -10.54 26.80
N PRO A 112 -9.25 -10.93 27.42
CA PRO A 112 -9.42 -10.74 28.86
C PRO A 112 -8.39 -11.53 29.66
#